data_13ede2bae52f784a326a5716e3b98a76
#
_entry.id   13ede2bae52f784a326a5716e3b98a76
#
_cell.length_a   1.000
_cell.length_b   1.000
_cell.length_c   1.000
_cell.angle_alpha   90.00
_cell.angle_beta   90.00
_cell.angle_gamma   90.00
#
_symmetry.space_group_name_H-M   'P 1'
#
loop_
_entity.id
_entity.type
_entity.pdbx_description
1 polymer ?
#
loop_
_entity_poly.entity_id
_entity_poly.type
_entity_poly.pdbx_seq_one_letter_code
_entity_poly.pdbx_strand_id
1 'polypeptide(L)'
;MQTAQRIIKNYRRNRLIVCTVCALLTLILTLTVRFISERNLNHRNIVTFANHAVEELDDVLLPLQTGRDVLLPLIGLPCSVARLPLSKHAARLQTVRSINLIQSGILYCSSIFGYRNVPISQLQPELPSREPQLLLSTDHSLIKGSPILTQWYPSSADGEDGVLEIVNIDLLSSMLLEPQPPQITDASLTVGNRHLLYDQGVVDTLPKLNDEKRYQLSSQHFPFTISVTGPGPSELAVKHLPTQLPLAVILSLLVGYLAWLATASRMSFSWEINLALAAREFELFCQPLLNAQTQQCMGVEILLRWNNPRQGWISPEVFIPIAEEHNLIVPLTRHVIAETIQQRHVFPMSGQFHIGINVAASHFRNGTLLKDLNQYWFSQHPIQQLVIELTERDALLDVDYRVVRELNRLGVKLAIDDFGTGNSSLSWLEKLRPDVLKIDKSFTSAIGTDAVNSTVTDIIIALGKKLNIELVAEGVETQAQAQHLRRHGVHLLQGFLYAKPMPLRDFPKWLAGSTPPPTRHNGRHSMPVMPFR
;
A
#
# COMPACT_ATOMS: atom_id res chain seq x y z
N MET A 1 11.34 7.48 -29.56
CA MET A 1 11.63 6.32 -28.68
C MET A 1 11.98 6.69 -27.23
N GLN A 2 12.90 7.58 -26.95
CA GLN A 2 13.30 7.90 -25.55
C GLN A 2 12.15 8.45 -24.67
N THR A 3 11.26 9.28 -25.23
CA THR A 3 10.14 9.89 -24.49
C THR A 3 9.07 8.87 -24.10
N ALA A 4 8.71 7.94 -25.01
CA ALA A 4 7.76 6.86 -24.74
C ALA A 4 8.24 5.94 -23.61
N GLN A 5 9.51 5.50 -23.68
CA GLN A 5 10.12 4.68 -22.63
C GLN A 5 10.14 5.40 -21.28
N ARG A 6 10.34 6.72 -21.25
CA ARG A 6 10.35 7.51 -20.02
C ARG A 6 8.97 7.57 -19.37
N ILE A 7 7.90 7.74 -20.17
CA ILE A 7 6.51 7.78 -19.71
C ILE A 7 6.12 6.41 -19.11
N ILE A 8 6.32 5.32 -19.85
CA ILE A 8 6.03 3.96 -19.39
C ILE A 8 6.82 3.62 -18.12
N LYS A 9 8.09 4.01 -18.05
CA LYS A 9 8.94 3.83 -16.86
C LYS A 9 8.40 4.57 -15.63
N ASN A 10 7.85 5.79 -15.82
CA ASN A 10 7.25 6.55 -14.72
C ASN A 10 5.98 5.88 -14.18
N TYR A 11 5.10 5.33 -15.04
CA TYR A 11 3.91 4.59 -14.62
C TYR A 11 4.29 3.34 -13.82
N ARG A 12 5.24 2.55 -14.32
CA ARG A 12 5.75 1.37 -13.60
C ARG A 12 6.34 1.74 -12.25
N ARG A 13 7.11 2.83 -12.18
CA ARG A 13 7.71 3.33 -10.92
C ARG A 13 6.65 3.75 -9.91
N ASN A 14 5.66 4.54 -10.32
CA ASN A 14 4.60 5.01 -9.43
C ASN A 14 3.76 3.85 -8.87
N ARG A 15 3.44 2.87 -9.70
CA ARG A 15 2.76 1.64 -9.30
C ARG A 15 3.58 0.87 -8.25
N LEU A 16 4.88 0.70 -8.50
CA LEU A 16 5.78 0.02 -7.57
C LEU A 16 5.88 0.76 -6.23
N ILE A 17 5.93 2.10 -6.24
CA ILE A 17 5.93 2.92 -5.03
C ILE A 17 4.65 2.69 -4.21
N VAL A 18 3.47 2.74 -4.82
CA VAL A 18 2.19 2.50 -4.12
C VAL A 18 2.17 1.12 -3.47
N CYS A 19 2.56 0.06 -4.21
CA CYS A 19 2.59 -1.30 -3.68
C CYS A 19 3.57 -1.46 -2.52
N THR A 20 4.75 -0.85 -2.63
CA THR A 20 5.78 -0.89 -1.57
C THR A 20 5.33 -0.15 -0.33
N VAL A 21 4.69 1.03 -0.49
CA VAL A 21 4.15 1.79 0.64
C VAL A 21 3.04 1.02 1.35
N CYS A 22 2.10 0.41 0.61
CA CYS A 22 1.04 -0.43 1.20
C CYS A 22 1.63 -1.61 1.97
N ALA A 23 2.63 -2.30 1.41
CA ALA A 23 3.30 -3.41 2.07
C ALA A 23 4.02 -2.96 3.36
N LEU A 24 4.78 -1.87 3.30
CA LEU A 24 5.50 -1.33 4.48
C LEU A 24 4.53 -0.88 5.58
N LEU A 25 3.44 -0.19 5.23
CA LEU A 25 2.43 0.23 6.20
C LEU A 25 1.79 -0.98 6.89
N THR A 26 1.49 -2.04 6.14
CA THR A 26 0.94 -3.28 6.70
C THR A 26 1.93 -3.96 7.63
N LEU A 27 3.22 -4.01 7.26
CA LEU A 27 4.27 -4.59 8.10
C LEU A 27 4.40 -3.83 9.43
N ILE A 28 4.49 -2.50 9.38
CA ILE A 28 4.61 -1.65 10.57
C ILE A 28 3.36 -1.81 11.44
N LEU A 29 2.17 -1.77 10.86
CA LEU A 29 0.91 -1.90 11.59
C LEU A 29 0.81 -3.25 12.31
N THR A 30 1.10 -4.36 11.62
CA THR A 30 1.02 -5.70 12.21
C THR A 30 2.01 -5.87 13.35
N LEU A 31 3.26 -5.43 13.20
CA LEU A 31 4.27 -5.50 14.25
C LEU A 31 3.90 -4.62 15.45
N THR A 32 3.37 -3.43 15.21
CA THR A 32 2.93 -2.51 16.27
C THR A 32 1.75 -3.09 17.07
N VAL A 33 0.75 -3.62 16.38
CA VAL A 33 -0.42 -4.26 17.04
C VAL A 33 0.04 -5.46 17.88
N ARG A 34 0.93 -6.29 17.35
CA ARG A 34 1.48 -7.45 18.08
C ARG A 34 2.31 -7.03 19.29
N PHE A 35 3.17 -6.04 19.13
CA PHE A 35 3.94 -5.50 20.27
C PHE A 35 3.04 -4.99 21.41
N ILE A 36 2.00 -4.21 21.07
CA ILE A 36 1.05 -3.69 22.07
C ILE A 36 0.27 -4.84 22.75
N SER A 37 -0.16 -5.83 21.96
CA SER A 37 -0.90 -7.00 22.49
C SER A 37 -0.04 -7.80 23.46
N GLU A 38 1.20 -8.16 23.09
CA GLU A 38 2.13 -8.88 23.93
C GLU A 38 2.49 -8.11 25.21
N ARG A 39 2.77 -6.80 25.07
CA ARG A 39 3.03 -5.93 26.23
C ARG A 39 1.86 -5.94 27.22
N ASN A 40 0.64 -5.80 26.71
CA ASN A 40 -0.56 -5.78 27.56
C ASN A 40 -0.82 -7.14 28.20
N LEU A 41 -0.61 -8.23 27.48
CA LEU A 41 -0.74 -9.58 28.02
C LEU A 41 0.25 -9.83 29.16
N ASN A 42 1.52 -9.52 28.96
CA ASN A 42 2.56 -9.67 29.96
C ASN A 42 2.28 -8.81 31.21
N HIS A 43 1.82 -7.58 31.02
CA HIS A 43 1.42 -6.74 32.14
C HIS A 43 0.23 -7.31 32.93
N ARG A 44 -0.80 -7.81 32.23
CA ARG A 44 -1.97 -8.44 32.88
C ARG A 44 -1.54 -9.67 33.67
N ASN A 45 -0.67 -10.52 33.13
CA ASN A 45 -0.21 -11.74 33.82
C ASN A 45 0.49 -11.40 35.15
N ILE A 46 1.35 -10.36 35.16
CA ILE A 46 2.03 -9.91 36.39
C ILE A 46 1.01 -9.40 37.42
N VAL A 47 0.05 -8.58 36.99
CA VAL A 47 -0.99 -8.02 37.87
C VAL A 47 -1.90 -9.12 38.40
N THR A 48 -2.32 -10.06 37.57
CA THR A 48 -3.17 -11.18 37.98
C THR A 48 -2.47 -12.06 38.99
N PHE A 49 -1.18 -12.38 38.79
CA PHE A 49 -0.39 -13.15 39.73
C PHE A 49 -0.29 -12.44 41.10
N ALA A 50 0.04 -11.14 41.10
CA ALA A 50 0.17 -10.38 42.35
C ALA A 50 -1.17 -10.27 43.10
N ASN A 51 -2.28 -10.06 42.39
CA ASN A 51 -3.62 -10.04 42.99
C ASN A 51 -3.97 -11.39 43.62
N HIS A 52 -3.78 -12.47 42.85
CA HIS A 52 -4.08 -13.83 43.37
C HIS A 52 -3.27 -14.14 44.62
N ALA A 53 -1.98 -13.80 44.65
CA ALA A 53 -1.14 -14.02 45.82
C ALA A 53 -1.58 -13.18 47.03
N VAL A 54 -2.05 -11.96 46.83
CA VAL A 54 -2.59 -11.12 47.93
C VAL A 54 -3.93 -11.68 48.43
N GLU A 55 -4.87 -12.01 47.52
CA GLU A 55 -6.19 -12.52 47.86
C GLU A 55 -6.09 -13.86 48.64
N GLU A 56 -5.29 -14.80 48.19
CA GLU A 56 -5.10 -16.09 48.88
C GLU A 56 -4.49 -15.93 50.28
N LEU A 57 -3.55 -14.98 50.45
CA LEU A 57 -2.97 -14.73 51.76
C LEU A 57 -3.95 -13.98 52.67
N ASP A 58 -4.75 -13.05 52.15
CA ASP A 58 -5.83 -12.40 52.88
C ASP A 58 -6.87 -13.43 53.33
N ASP A 59 -7.28 -14.39 52.50
CA ASP A 59 -8.23 -15.44 52.82
C ASP A 59 -7.72 -16.38 53.94
N VAL A 60 -6.43 -16.55 54.03
CA VAL A 60 -5.79 -17.30 55.14
C VAL A 60 -5.78 -16.52 56.42
N LEU A 61 -5.59 -15.18 56.38
CA LEU A 61 -5.44 -14.35 57.57
C LEU A 61 -6.79 -13.80 58.09
N LEU A 62 -7.79 -13.62 57.24
CA LEU A 62 -9.12 -13.06 57.62
C LEU A 62 -9.83 -13.87 58.75
N PRO A 63 -9.82 -15.23 58.74
CA PRO A 63 -10.40 -16.01 59.81
C PRO A 63 -9.76 -15.79 61.20
N LEU A 64 -8.46 -15.37 61.21
CA LEU A 64 -7.77 -15.05 62.45
C LEU A 64 -8.34 -13.79 63.13
N GLN A 65 -8.67 -12.75 62.36
CA GLN A 65 -9.31 -11.55 62.90
C GLN A 65 -10.66 -11.84 63.51
N THR A 66 -11.47 -12.70 62.87
CA THR A 66 -12.81 -13.08 63.42
C THR A 66 -12.72 -13.97 64.63
N GLY A 67 -11.63 -14.70 64.80
CA GLY A 67 -11.36 -15.54 65.99
C GLY A 67 -11.01 -14.73 67.25
N ARG A 68 -10.57 -13.50 67.10
CA ARG A 68 -10.11 -12.63 68.19
C ARG A 68 -11.11 -12.53 69.37
N ASP A 69 -12.39 -12.32 69.08
CA ASP A 69 -13.42 -12.12 70.09
C ASP A 69 -13.69 -13.38 70.96
N VAL A 70 -13.38 -14.54 70.43
CA VAL A 70 -13.47 -15.83 71.11
C VAL A 70 -12.23 -16.14 71.97
N LEU A 71 -11.07 -15.64 71.53
CA LEU A 71 -9.78 -15.97 72.16
C LEU A 71 -9.39 -15.02 73.29
N LEU A 72 -9.70 -13.71 73.16
CA LEU A 72 -9.35 -12.69 74.18
C LEU A 72 -9.91 -13.00 75.57
N PRO A 73 -11.17 -13.49 75.74
CA PRO A 73 -11.72 -13.84 77.04
C PRO A 73 -11.03 -15.01 77.75
N LEU A 74 -10.18 -15.76 77.04
CA LEU A 74 -9.44 -16.91 77.62
C LEU A 74 -8.18 -16.46 78.39
N ILE A 75 -7.76 -15.20 78.21
CA ILE A 75 -6.59 -14.64 78.92
C ILE A 75 -6.89 -14.53 80.41
N GLY A 76 -5.92 -14.96 81.26
CA GLY A 76 -6.06 -14.97 82.70
C GLY A 76 -6.70 -16.25 83.26
N LEU A 77 -7.27 -17.13 82.41
CA LEU A 77 -7.73 -18.45 82.82
C LEU A 77 -6.54 -19.43 83.01
N PRO A 78 -6.60 -20.33 84.01
CA PRO A 78 -5.59 -21.36 84.13
C PRO A 78 -5.42 -22.18 82.82
N CYS A 79 -4.19 -22.49 82.45
CA CYS A 79 -3.91 -23.15 81.16
C CYS A 79 -4.60 -24.53 81.05
N SER A 80 -4.86 -25.22 82.21
CA SER A 80 -5.65 -26.43 82.22
C SER A 80 -7.08 -26.29 81.71
N VAL A 81 -7.64 -25.09 81.83
CA VAL A 81 -8.99 -24.71 81.35
C VAL A 81 -8.92 -24.12 79.93
N ALA A 82 -7.98 -23.26 79.67
CA ALA A 82 -7.87 -22.50 78.39
C ALA A 82 -7.36 -23.44 77.25
N ARG A 83 -6.53 -24.43 77.51
CA ARG A 83 -5.88 -25.22 76.48
C ARG A 83 -6.85 -25.96 75.56
N LEU A 84 -7.94 -26.51 76.01
CA LEU A 84 -8.89 -27.26 75.18
C LEU A 84 -9.66 -26.36 74.24
N PRO A 85 -10.19 -25.19 74.65
CA PRO A 85 -10.74 -24.19 73.72
C PRO A 85 -9.73 -23.72 72.67
N LEU A 86 -8.48 -23.41 73.09
CA LEU A 86 -7.42 -22.99 72.13
C LEU A 86 -7.12 -24.04 71.10
N SER A 87 -6.97 -25.33 71.52
CA SER A 87 -6.70 -26.44 70.60
C SER A 87 -7.87 -26.69 69.64
N LYS A 88 -9.12 -26.60 70.12
CA LYS A 88 -10.32 -26.69 69.26
C LYS A 88 -10.39 -25.57 68.25
N HIS A 89 -10.04 -24.34 68.65
CA HIS A 89 -10.03 -23.20 67.72
C HIS A 89 -8.93 -23.32 66.68
N ALA A 90 -7.71 -23.67 67.09
CA ALA A 90 -6.60 -23.93 66.17
C ALA A 90 -6.92 -25.08 65.18
N ALA A 91 -7.60 -26.12 65.62
CA ALA A 91 -7.96 -27.28 64.74
C ALA A 91 -9.02 -26.93 63.70
N ARG A 92 -9.80 -25.85 63.86
CA ARG A 92 -10.77 -25.37 62.88
C ARG A 92 -10.12 -24.54 61.76
N LEU A 93 -8.96 -23.96 62.07
CA LEU A 93 -8.20 -23.12 61.15
C LEU A 93 -7.06 -23.93 60.58
N GLN A 94 -7.19 -24.37 59.30
CA GLN A 94 -6.27 -25.33 58.67
C GLN A 94 -4.81 -24.84 58.60
N THR A 95 -4.63 -23.54 58.58
CA THR A 95 -3.31 -22.88 58.43
C THR A 95 -2.69 -22.49 59.78
N VAL A 96 -3.51 -22.42 60.85
CA VAL A 96 -3.01 -22.07 62.19
C VAL A 96 -2.26 -23.22 62.81
N ARG A 97 -1.02 -22.95 63.14
CA ARG A 97 -0.15 -23.90 63.77
C ARG A 97 -0.32 -23.96 65.26
N SER A 98 -0.33 -22.78 65.92
CA SER A 98 -0.55 -22.67 67.36
C SER A 98 -1.18 -21.36 67.75
N ILE A 99 -1.97 -21.38 68.82
CA ILE A 99 -2.54 -20.19 69.46
C ILE A 99 -1.97 -20.18 70.87
N ASN A 100 -1.44 -19.03 71.28
CA ASN A 100 -0.75 -18.88 72.53
C ASN A 100 -1.31 -17.67 73.28
N LEU A 101 -1.51 -17.82 74.60
CA LEU A 101 -1.94 -16.79 75.49
C LEU A 101 -0.75 -16.21 76.23
N ILE A 102 -0.68 -14.88 76.25
CA ILE A 102 0.36 -14.09 76.89
C ILE A 102 -0.28 -13.27 78.02
N GLN A 103 0.36 -13.30 79.17
CA GLN A 103 0.00 -12.46 80.33
C GLN A 103 1.26 -11.85 80.95
N SER A 104 1.26 -10.55 81.17
CA SER A 104 2.41 -9.79 81.67
C SER A 104 3.69 -10.08 80.88
N GLY A 105 3.59 -10.13 79.54
CA GLY A 105 4.72 -10.41 78.64
C GLY A 105 5.23 -11.84 78.67
N ILE A 106 4.56 -12.74 79.37
CA ILE A 106 4.94 -14.17 79.51
C ILE A 106 3.93 -15.05 78.75
N LEU A 107 4.42 -15.88 77.81
CA LEU A 107 3.63 -16.95 77.21
C LEU A 107 3.40 -18.03 78.26
N TYR A 108 2.15 -18.13 78.77
CA TYR A 108 1.81 -19.03 79.83
C TYR A 108 1.02 -20.24 79.37
N CYS A 109 0.32 -20.16 78.24
CA CYS A 109 -0.48 -21.29 77.73
C CYS A 109 -0.42 -21.34 76.21
N SER A 110 -0.17 -22.54 75.70
CA SER A 110 -0.13 -22.83 74.27
C SER A 110 -1.13 -23.93 73.88
N SER A 111 -1.82 -23.77 72.74
CA SER A 111 -2.72 -24.81 72.20
C SER A 111 -2.03 -26.15 71.94
N ILE A 112 -0.76 -26.14 71.60
CA ILE A 112 0.04 -27.38 71.32
C ILE A 112 0.80 -27.83 72.55
N PHE A 113 1.59 -26.93 73.15
CA PHE A 113 2.53 -27.29 74.19
C PHE A 113 1.95 -27.31 75.60
N GLY A 114 0.71 -26.82 75.79
CA GLY A 114 0.10 -26.60 77.09
C GLY A 114 0.77 -25.50 77.90
N TYR A 115 0.95 -25.68 79.22
CA TYR A 115 1.56 -24.74 80.12
C TYR A 115 3.02 -24.45 79.73
N ARG A 116 3.40 -23.19 79.65
CA ARG A 116 4.75 -22.66 79.38
C ARG A 116 5.03 -21.49 80.33
N ASN A 117 6.29 -21.10 80.40
CA ASN A 117 6.72 -19.93 81.16
C ASN A 117 7.90 -19.33 80.39
N VAL A 118 7.59 -18.67 79.28
CA VAL A 118 8.60 -18.14 78.35
C VAL A 118 8.29 -16.68 78.06
N PRO A 119 9.22 -15.77 78.29
CA PRO A 119 9.06 -14.34 77.89
C PRO A 119 8.84 -14.26 76.36
N ILE A 120 7.80 -13.57 75.94
CA ILE A 120 7.45 -13.44 74.51
C ILE A 120 8.57 -12.79 73.71
N SER A 121 9.31 -11.85 74.34
CA SER A 121 10.45 -11.18 73.72
C SER A 121 11.60 -12.10 73.32
N GLN A 122 11.69 -13.31 73.90
CA GLN A 122 12.64 -14.32 73.47
C GLN A 122 12.21 -15.02 72.17
N LEU A 123 10.91 -15.07 71.90
CA LEU A 123 10.35 -15.65 70.67
C LEU A 123 10.23 -14.61 69.54
N GLN A 124 9.77 -13.44 69.90
CA GLN A 124 9.60 -12.30 69.00
C GLN A 124 10.09 -11.04 69.74
N PRO A 125 11.28 -10.52 69.38
CA PRO A 125 11.87 -9.34 70.06
C PRO A 125 11.03 -8.07 69.96
N GLU A 126 10.14 -8.00 68.96
CA GLU A 126 9.23 -6.86 68.72
C GLU A 126 7.98 -6.87 69.59
N LEU A 127 7.74 -8.00 70.33
CA LEU A 127 6.59 -8.18 71.18
C LEU A 127 6.99 -8.21 72.68
N PRO A 128 6.12 -7.78 73.58
CA PRO A 128 4.71 -7.38 73.38
C PRO A 128 4.57 -5.98 72.81
N SER A 129 3.42 -5.71 72.16
CA SER A 129 3.10 -4.43 71.51
C SER A 129 1.68 -3.97 71.85
N ARG A 130 1.48 -2.65 71.95
CA ARG A 130 0.17 -2.04 72.19
C ARG A 130 -0.79 -2.13 71.03
N GLU A 131 -0.26 -2.30 69.81
CA GLU A 131 -1.05 -2.40 68.61
C GLU A 131 -1.01 -3.81 68.02
N PRO A 132 -2.06 -4.24 67.33
CA PRO A 132 -2.02 -5.49 66.59
C PRO A 132 -0.88 -5.46 65.58
N GLN A 133 -0.12 -6.53 65.52
CA GLN A 133 1.02 -6.64 64.59
C GLN A 133 1.00 -7.95 63.83
N LEU A 134 1.37 -7.89 62.56
CA LEU A 134 1.72 -9.04 61.76
C LEU A 134 3.25 -9.10 61.59
N LEU A 135 3.85 -10.18 61.94
CA LEU A 135 5.31 -10.38 61.91
C LEU A 135 5.66 -11.59 61.08
N LEU A 136 6.69 -11.46 60.24
CA LEU A 136 7.29 -12.57 59.47
C LEU A 136 8.55 -13.01 60.18
N SER A 137 8.68 -14.31 60.42
CA SER A 137 9.84 -14.87 61.10
C SER A 137 10.09 -16.31 60.67
N THR A 138 11.20 -16.90 61.14
CA THR A 138 11.52 -18.30 60.99
C THR A 138 11.15 -19.06 62.27
N ASP A 139 10.61 -20.27 62.13
CA ASP A 139 10.32 -21.12 63.28
C ASP A 139 11.61 -21.65 63.89
N HIS A 140 11.73 -21.49 65.20
CA HIS A 140 12.84 -21.99 66.01
C HIS A 140 12.46 -23.20 66.87
N SER A 141 11.15 -23.55 66.92
CA SER A 141 10.62 -24.50 67.93
C SER A 141 10.29 -25.89 67.40
N LEU A 142 9.52 -26.01 66.31
CA LEU A 142 9.04 -27.30 65.81
C LEU A 142 9.73 -27.70 64.50
N ILE A 143 9.69 -26.85 63.50
CA ILE A 143 10.35 -27.09 62.22
C ILE A 143 11.32 -25.92 61.99
N LYS A 144 12.56 -26.15 62.43
CA LYS A 144 13.58 -25.06 62.36
C LYS A 144 13.79 -24.58 60.92
N GLY A 145 13.70 -23.27 60.74
CA GLY A 145 13.93 -22.59 59.46
C GLY A 145 12.68 -22.41 58.61
N SER A 146 11.52 -23.05 58.95
CA SER A 146 10.28 -22.82 58.20
C SER A 146 9.74 -21.41 58.40
N PRO A 147 9.25 -20.76 57.31
CA PRO A 147 8.66 -19.43 57.41
C PRO A 147 7.31 -19.49 58.15
N ILE A 148 7.14 -18.58 59.11
CA ILE A 148 5.91 -18.40 59.87
C ILE A 148 5.46 -16.95 59.86
N LEU A 149 4.13 -16.74 59.77
CA LEU A 149 3.49 -15.47 60.10
C LEU A 149 2.98 -15.52 61.53
N THR A 150 3.25 -14.51 62.27
CA THR A 150 2.82 -14.36 63.66
C THR A 150 1.89 -13.17 63.75
N GLN A 151 0.63 -13.41 64.15
CA GLN A 151 -0.35 -12.36 64.37
C GLN A 151 -0.48 -12.11 65.86
N TRP A 152 -0.29 -10.88 66.27
CA TRP A 152 -0.42 -10.40 67.65
C TRP A 152 -1.71 -9.60 67.84
N TYR A 153 -2.47 -9.92 68.89
CA TYR A 153 -3.63 -9.16 69.33
C TYR A 153 -3.50 -8.78 70.81
N PRO A 154 -3.27 -7.48 71.14
CA PRO A 154 -3.26 -7.04 72.53
C PRO A 154 -4.67 -7.09 73.13
N SER A 155 -4.78 -7.44 74.38
CA SER A 155 -6.02 -7.43 75.18
C SER A 155 -6.07 -6.28 76.17
N SER A 156 -4.92 -5.74 76.58
CA SER A 156 -4.77 -4.67 77.55
C SER A 156 -4.22 -3.38 76.90
N ALA A 157 -4.49 -2.23 77.50
CA ALA A 157 -4.04 -0.92 76.97
C ALA A 157 -2.52 -0.73 77.10
N ASP A 158 -1.85 -1.44 78.00
CA ASP A 158 -0.40 -1.47 78.13
C ASP A 158 0.28 -2.37 77.12
N GLY A 159 -0.51 -3.30 76.50
CA GLY A 159 -0.05 -4.20 75.47
C GLY A 159 0.71 -5.42 76.00
N GLU A 160 0.80 -5.64 77.34
CA GLU A 160 1.53 -6.74 77.92
C GLU A 160 0.77 -8.08 77.88
N ASP A 161 -0.55 -8.01 77.79
CA ASP A 161 -1.45 -9.16 77.68
C ASP A 161 -1.98 -9.28 76.23
N GLY A 162 -2.09 -10.51 75.73
CA GLY A 162 -2.63 -10.71 74.38
C GLY A 162 -2.65 -12.15 73.91
N VAL A 163 -3.07 -12.30 72.67
CA VAL A 163 -3.10 -13.58 71.96
C VAL A 163 -2.07 -13.53 70.81
N LEU A 164 -1.28 -14.60 70.72
CA LEU A 164 -0.33 -14.80 69.64
C LEU A 164 -0.74 -16.01 68.83
N GLU A 165 -1.10 -15.77 67.56
CA GLU A 165 -1.41 -16.81 66.62
C GLU A 165 -0.23 -17.05 65.67
N ILE A 166 0.18 -18.28 65.49
CA ILE A 166 1.27 -18.66 64.61
C ILE A 166 0.73 -19.45 63.42
N VAL A 167 0.93 -18.92 62.24
CA VAL A 167 0.52 -19.51 60.95
C VAL A 167 1.74 -20.04 60.24
N ASN A 168 1.69 -21.31 59.84
CA ASN A 168 2.70 -21.90 59.00
C ASN A 168 2.38 -21.57 57.54
N ILE A 169 3.30 -20.82 56.91
CA ILE A 169 3.16 -20.39 55.54
C ILE A 169 4.14 -21.09 54.59
N ASP A 170 4.81 -22.14 55.03
CA ASP A 170 5.82 -22.84 54.24
C ASP A 170 5.24 -23.41 52.92
N LEU A 171 4.18 -24.20 53.01
CA LEU A 171 3.50 -24.74 51.84
C LEU A 171 2.82 -23.65 51.02
N LEU A 172 2.17 -22.70 51.69
CA LEU A 172 1.46 -21.60 51.04
C LEU A 172 2.45 -20.70 50.24
N SER A 173 3.57 -20.36 50.88
CA SER A 173 4.60 -19.53 50.20
C SER A 173 5.24 -20.24 49.01
N SER A 174 5.45 -21.55 49.09
CA SER A 174 5.97 -22.33 47.96
C SER A 174 5.01 -22.36 46.77
N MET A 175 3.70 -22.26 46.99
CA MET A 175 2.71 -22.20 45.93
C MET A 175 2.49 -20.76 45.39
N LEU A 176 2.42 -19.78 46.30
CA LEU A 176 2.11 -18.39 45.95
C LEU A 176 3.31 -17.60 45.39
N LEU A 177 4.52 -17.96 45.80
CA LEU A 177 5.74 -17.25 45.39
C LEU A 177 6.52 -17.98 44.29
N GLU A 178 5.98 -19.09 43.76
CA GLU A 178 6.64 -19.85 42.71
C GLU A 178 6.86 -19.00 41.44
N PRO A 179 8.12 -18.85 40.99
CA PRO A 179 8.44 -18.11 39.81
C PRO A 179 7.76 -18.66 38.54
N GLN A 180 7.29 -17.79 37.66
CA GLN A 180 6.68 -18.17 36.38
C GLN A 180 7.47 -17.55 35.20
N PRO A 181 8.63 -18.13 34.84
CA PRO A 181 9.43 -17.60 33.74
C PRO A 181 8.69 -17.72 32.41
N PRO A 182 8.91 -16.77 31.47
CA PRO A 182 9.84 -15.65 31.54
C PRO A 182 9.28 -14.36 32.16
N GLN A 183 7.99 -14.32 32.53
CA GLN A 183 7.32 -13.08 32.98
C GLN A 183 7.69 -12.73 34.42
N ILE A 184 7.81 -13.73 35.28
CA ILE A 184 8.08 -13.58 36.70
C ILE A 184 9.32 -14.39 37.03
N THR A 185 10.41 -13.69 37.33
CA THR A 185 11.70 -14.32 37.70
C THR A 185 11.77 -14.59 39.17
N ASP A 186 11.12 -13.77 40.01
CA ASP A 186 11.08 -13.94 41.45
C ASP A 186 9.82 -13.26 42.04
N ALA A 187 9.35 -13.80 43.13
CA ALA A 187 8.26 -13.23 43.91
C ALA A 187 8.62 -13.25 45.41
N SER A 188 8.19 -12.23 46.15
CA SER A 188 8.47 -12.09 47.55
C SER A 188 7.30 -11.54 48.35
N LEU A 189 7.12 -12.03 49.56
CA LEU A 189 6.21 -11.49 50.57
C LEU A 189 7.01 -10.62 51.53
N THR A 190 6.59 -9.40 51.73
CA THR A 190 7.18 -8.42 52.65
C THR A 190 6.23 -8.11 53.78
N VAL A 191 6.70 -8.25 55.02
CA VAL A 191 5.99 -7.87 56.24
C VAL A 191 6.95 -7.06 57.11
N GLY A 192 6.65 -5.81 57.36
CA GLY A 192 7.57 -4.91 58.06
C GLY A 192 8.91 -4.78 57.28
N ASN A 193 10.02 -5.13 57.97
CA ASN A 193 11.35 -5.07 57.42
C ASN A 193 11.88 -6.45 56.94
N ARG A 194 11.04 -7.49 56.97
CA ARG A 194 11.40 -8.84 56.58
C ARG A 194 10.76 -9.28 55.30
N HIS A 195 11.48 -10.09 54.53
CA HIS A 195 11.05 -10.54 53.23
C HIS A 195 11.14 -12.08 53.15
N LEU A 196 10.14 -12.72 52.61
CA LEU A 196 10.15 -14.13 52.28
C LEU A 196 10.32 -14.28 50.77
N LEU A 197 11.38 -15.00 50.38
CA LEU A 197 11.66 -15.37 49.00
C LEU A 197 11.43 -16.87 48.81
N TYR A 198 11.07 -17.28 47.60
CA TYR A 198 10.77 -18.65 47.26
C TYR A 198 11.91 -19.62 47.63
N ASP A 199 13.16 -19.32 47.19
CA ASP A 199 14.30 -20.24 47.38
C ASP A 199 15.18 -19.95 48.60
N GLN A 200 15.07 -18.73 49.19
CA GLN A 200 16.00 -18.25 50.24
C GLN A 200 15.36 -18.21 51.63
N GLY A 201 14.04 -18.45 51.71
CA GLY A 201 13.32 -18.30 52.95
C GLY A 201 13.20 -16.85 53.42
N VAL A 202 13.19 -16.62 54.73
CA VAL A 202 13.07 -15.28 55.33
C VAL A 202 14.43 -14.57 55.35
N VAL A 203 14.48 -13.38 54.75
CA VAL A 203 15.67 -12.52 54.65
C VAL A 203 15.37 -11.11 55.13
N ASP A 204 16.39 -10.41 55.61
CA ASP A 204 16.24 -9.00 56.07
C ASP A 204 16.43 -7.96 54.96
N THR A 205 16.91 -8.38 53.80
CA THR A 205 17.13 -7.47 52.66
C THR A 205 16.76 -8.13 51.34
N LEU A 206 16.03 -7.42 50.48
CA LEU A 206 15.74 -7.89 49.15
C LEU A 206 16.98 -7.84 48.23
N PRO A 207 17.13 -8.78 47.31
CA PRO A 207 18.20 -8.77 46.34
C PRO A 207 18.17 -7.47 45.52
N LYS A 208 19.36 -6.97 45.12
CA LYS A 208 19.45 -5.83 44.20
C LYS A 208 18.98 -6.26 42.80
N LEU A 209 18.12 -5.44 42.19
CA LEU A 209 17.65 -5.67 40.83
C LEU A 209 18.76 -5.27 39.83
N ASN A 210 19.07 -6.17 38.92
CA ASN A 210 19.84 -5.91 37.73
C ASN A 210 18.84 -5.80 36.56
N ASP A 211 18.53 -4.59 36.08
CA ASP A 211 17.63 -4.29 34.94
C ASP A 211 16.18 -4.82 35.01
N GLU A 212 15.80 -5.59 36.05
CA GLU A 212 14.46 -6.09 36.26
C GLU A 212 13.55 -5.06 36.93
N LYS A 213 12.27 -5.12 36.61
CA LYS A 213 11.27 -4.23 37.21
C LYS A 213 10.55 -4.95 38.33
N ARG A 214 10.31 -4.24 39.44
CA ARG A 214 9.55 -4.70 40.56
C ARG A 214 8.14 -4.09 40.52
N TYR A 215 7.14 -4.96 40.55
CA TYR A 215 5.74 -4.61 40.75
C TYR A 215 5.35 -4.96 42.17
N GLN A 216 4.68 -4.05 42.89
CA GLN A 216 4.30 -4.24 44.30
C GLN A 216 2.82 -4.06 44.46
N LEU A 217 2.19 -4.97 45.22
CA LEU A 217 0.79 -4.90 45.59
C LEU A 217 0.66 -5.17 47.08
N SER A 218 0.07 -4.23 47.81
CA SER A 218 -0.18 -4.35 49.25
C SER A 218 -1.60 -4.82 49.50
N SER A 219 -1.79 -5.64 50.53
CA SER A 219 -3.11 -5.98 51.01
C SER A 219 -3.83 -4.77 51.57
N GLN A 220 -5.15 -4.77 51.46
CA GLN A 220 -6.04 -3.73 52.07
C GLN A 220 -6.44 -4.10 53.50
N HIS A 221 -6.24 -5.36 53.92
CA HIS A 221 -6.69 -5.88 55.18
C HIS A 221 -5.54 -6.07 56.19
N PHE A 222 -4.34 -6.36 55.70
CA PHE A 222 -3.18 -6.68 56.52
C PHE A 222 -1.94 -5.91 56.09
N PRO A 223 -0.98 -5.63 56.99
CA PRO A 223 0.23 -4.89 56.69
C PRO A 223 1.29 -5.80 55.98
N PHE A 224 0.95 -6.31 54.79
CA PHE A 224 1.92 -7.02 53.94
C PHE A 224 1.86 -6.57 52.49
N THR A 225 2.93 -6.82 51.78
CA THR A 225 3.08 -6.46 50.39
C THR A 225 3.67 -7.67 49.62
N ILE A 226 3.03 -8.03 48.52
CA ILE A 226 3.60 -8.94 47.53
C ILE A 226 4.40 -8.15 46.49
N SER A 227 5.64 -8.52 46.29
CA SER A 227 6.50 -7.92 45.27
C SER A 227 6.85 -8.98 44.23
N VAL A 228 6.56 -8.66 42.96
CA VAL A 228 6.86 -9.53 41.80
C VAL A 228 7.95 -8.85 41.00
N THR A 229 8.99 -9.61 40.71
CA THR A 229 10.17 -9.15 39.95
C THR A 229 10.25 -9.88 38.62
N GLY A 230 10.61 -9.16 37.57
CA GLY A 230 10.81 -9.73 36.24
C GLY A 230 11.20 -8.72 35.20
N PRO A 231 11.51 -9.16 33.98
CA PRO A 231 11.80 -8.26 32.87
C PRO A 231 10.56 -7.41 32.55
N GLY A 232 10.80 -6.18 32.12
CA GLY A 232 9.70 -5.26 31.82
C GLY A 232 8.79 -5.82 30.71
N PRO A 233 7.43 -5.59 30.80
CA PRO A 233 6.49 -6.09 29.80
C PRO A 233 6.84 -5.71 28.36
N SER A 234 7.45 -4.54 28.17
CA SER A 234 7.94 -4.06 26.87
C SER A 234 9.18 -4.81 26.39
N GLU A 235 10.06 -5.17 27.29
CA GLU A 235 11.28 -5.93 26.98
C GLU A 235 10.94 -7.34 26.50
N LEU A 236 10.03 -8.02 27.19
CA LEU A 236 9.52 -9.32 26.76
C LEU A 236 8.81 -9.22 25.41
N ALA A 237 8.00 -8.19 25.19
CA ALA A 237 7.33 -7.99 23.92
C ALA A 237 8.34 -7.82 22.76
N VAL A 238 9.48 -7.13 22.99
CA VAL A 238 10.55 -7.01 21.99
C VAL A 238 11.21 -8.37 21.72
N LYS A 239 11.50 -9.16 22.76
CA LYS A 239 12.09 -10.51 22.60
C LYS A 239 11.21 -11.46 21.77
N HIS A 240 9.89 -11.28 21.80
CA HIS A 240 8.92 -12.09 21.02
C HIS A 240 8.69 -11.56 19.59
N LEU A 241 9.11 -10.34 19.25
CA LEU A 241 8.94 -9.78 17.89
C LEU A 241 9.53 -10.66 16.78
N PRO A 242 10.72 -11.26 16.90
CA PRO A 242 11.29 -12.09 15.82
C PRO A 242 10.44 -13.32 15.47
N THR A 243 9.72 -13.89 16.42
CA THR A 243 8.84 -15.05 16.19
C THR A 243 7.60 -14.67 15.38
N GLN A 244 7.18 -13.41 15.43
CA GLN A 244 6.01 -12.88 14.70
C GLN A 244 6.39 -12.31 13.32
N LEU A 245 7.68 -12.08 13.08
CA LEU A 245 8.18 -11.46 11.84
C LEU A 245 7.77 -12.25 10.58
N PRO A 246 7.87 -13.59 10.49
CA PRO A 246 7.51 -14.33 9.30
C PRO A 246 6.04 -14.11 8.88
N LEU A 247 5.13 -14.15 9.84
CA LEU A 247 3.70 -13.93 9.58
C LEU A 247 3.42 -12.51 9.11
N ALA A 248 4.05 -11.51 9.75
CA ALA A 248 3.92 -10.11 9.37
C ALA A 248 4.45 -9.85 7.94
N VAL A 249 5.56 -10.47 7.55
CA VAL A 249 6.13 -10.39 6.20
C VAL A 249 5.21 -11.03 5.17
N ILE A 250 4.67 -12.22 5.43
CA ILE A 250 3.73 -12.89 4.51
C ILE A 250 2.49 -12.01 4.28
N LEU A 251 1.90 -11.47 5.35
CA LEU A 251 0.73 -10.60 5.23
C LEU A 251 1.04 -9.30 4.48
N SER A 252 2.19 -8.70 4.74
CA SER A 252 2.70 -7.51 4.04
C SER A 252 2.87 -7.76 2.54
N LEU A 253 3.49 -8.89 2.15
CA LEU A 253 3.67 -9.28 0.75
C LEU A 253 2.33 -9.55 0.06
N LEU A 254 1.39 -10.19 0.75
CA LEU A 254 0.04 -10.44 0.24
C LEU A 254 -0.70 -9.13 -0.07
N VAL A 255 -0.67 -8.17 0.87
CA VAL A 255 -1.31 -6.85 0.67
C VAL A 255 -0.62 -6.09 -0.45
N GLY A 256 0.72 -6.12 -0.53
CA GLY A 256 1.48 -5.54 -1.63
C GLY A 256 1.11 -6.15 -2.99
N TYR A 257 0.94 -7.46 -3.06
CA TYR A 257 0.49 -8.17 -4.27
C TYR A 257 -0.95 -7.81 -4.66
N LEU A 258 -1.87 -7.75 -3.70
CA LEU A 258 -3.26 -7.32 -3.96
C LEU A 258 -3.32 -5.87 -4.45
N ALA A 259 -2.54 -4.98 -3.87
CA ALA A 259 -2.39 -3.60 -4.34
C ALA A 259 -1.82 -3.57 -5.78
N TRP A 260 -0.88 -4.46 -6.10
CA TRP A 260 -0.32 -4.59 -7.44
C TRP A 260 -1.36 -5.06 -8.46
N LEU A 261 -2.21 -6.03 -8.13
CA LEU A 261 -3.33 -6.45 -8.97
C LEU A 261 -4.36 -5.33 -9.15
N ALA A 262 -4.76 -4.67 -8.07
CA ALA A 262 -5.76 -3.59 -8.10
C ALA A 262 -5.32 -2.36 -8.91
N THR A 263 -4.01 -2.08 -8.93
CA THR A 263 -3.45 -0.95 -9.70
C THR A 263 -3.08 -1.32 -11.14
N ALA A 264 -3.12 -2.60 -11.51
CA ALA A 264 -2.69 -3.08 -12.84
C ALA A 264 -3.46 -2.42 -13.98
N SER A 265 -4.76 -2.31 -13.88
CA SER A 265 -5.63 -1.71 -14.92
C SER A 265 -5.69 -0.19 -14.82
N ARG A 266 -5.65 0.39 -13.61
CA ARG A 266 -5.85 1.83 -13.36
C ARG A 266 -4.62 2.69 -13.59
N MET A 267 -3.42 2.10 -13.60
CA MET A 267 -2.15 2.79 -13.81
C MET A 267 -1.48 2.38 -15.11
N SER A 268 -2.24 1.89 -16.11
CA SER A 268 -1.73 1.59 -17.45
C SER A 268 -1.92 2.80 -18.36
N PHE A 269 -0.98 3.02 -19.28
CA PHE A 269 -1.07 4.11 -20.25
C PHE A 269 -2.26 3.94 -21.21
N SER A 270 -2.68 2.70 -21.48
CA SER A 270 -3.90 2.40 -22.26
C SER A 270 -5.18 2.90 -21.58
N TRP A 271 -5.25 2.84 -20.24
CA TRP A 271 -6.39 3.40 -19.49
C TRP A 271 -6.43 4.93 -19.59
N GLU A 272 -5.25 5.59 -19.63
CA GLU A 272 -5.14 7.04 -19.81
C GLU A 272 -5.63 7.47 -21.20
N ILE A 273 -5.37 6.68 -22.26
CA ILE A 273 -5.94 6.92 -23.59
C ILE A 273 -7.48 6.87 -23.56
N ASN A 274 -8.07 5.91 -22.86
CA ASN A 274 -9.53 5.84 -22.71
C ASN A 274 -10.12 7.06 -21.97
N LEU A 275 -9.45 7.51 -20.91
CA LEU A 275 -9.84 8.73 -20.20
C LEU A 275 -9.71 9.96 -21.08
N ALA A 276 -8.61 10.07 -21.82
CA ALA A 276 -8.34 11.17 -22.73
C ALA A 276 -9.42 11.29 -23.83
N LEU A 277 -9.89 10.15 -24.37
CA LEU A 277 -11.04 10.12 -25.30
C LEU A 277 -12.30 10.69 -24.65
N ALA A 278 -12.62 10.24 -23.43
CA ALA A 278 -13.79 10.72 -22.70
C ALA A 278 -13.68 12.22 -22.31
N ALA A 279 -12.47 12.67 -21.96
CA ALA A 279 -12.17 14.04 -21.56
C ALA A 279 -11.94 15.01 -22.75
N ARG A 280 -12.00 14.53 -23.99
CA ARG A 280 -11.74 15.31 -25.21
C ARG A 280 -10.35 15.96 -25.23
N GLU A 281 -9.33 15.24 -24.77
CA GLU A 281 -7.93 15.69 -24.78
C GLU A 281 -7.26 15.55 -26.16
N PHE A 282 -7.94 14.85 -27.09
CA PHE A 282 -7.47 14.68 -28.46
C PHE A 282 -7.93 15.84 -29.34
N GLU A 283 -6.97 16.50 -29.99
CA GLU A 283 -7.22 17.59 -30.91
C GLU A 283 -6.90 17.17 -32.35
N LEU A 284 -7.72 17.63 -33.30
CA LEU A 284 -7.47 17.42 -34.72
C LEU A 284 -6.62 18.56 -35.29
N PHE A 285 -5.54 18.17 -35.94
CA PHE A 285 -4.71 19.01 -36.75
C PHE A 285 -4.91 18.63 -38.23
N CYS A 286 -4.59 19.50 -39.14
CA CYS A 286 -4.54 19.19 -40.55
C CYS A 286 -3.24 19.68 -41.18
N GLN A 287 -2.80 18.98 -42.22
CA GLN A 287 -1.71 19.40 -43.07
C GLN A 287 -2.19 19.48 -44.51
N PRO A 288 -2.02 20.64 -45.19
CA PRO A 288 -2.48 20.85 -46.56
C PRO A 288 -1.75 20.02 -47.60
N LEU A 289 -2.53 19.56 -48.62
CA LEU A 289 -2.03 18.96 -49.84
C LEU A 289 -2.23 19.94 -50.99
N LEU A 290 -1.16 20.27 -51.69
CA LEU A 290 -1.19 21.26 -52.78
C LEU A 290 -1.01 20.56 -54.13
N ASN A 291 -1.74 21.01 -55.13
CA ASN A 291 -1.53 20.60 -56.51
C ASN A 291 -0.13 21.06 -56.99
N ALA A 292 0.65 20.12 -57.48
CA ALA A 292 2.03 20.40 -57.89
C ALA A 292 2.16 21.44 -59.00
N GLN A 293 1.16 21.56 -59.87
CA GLN A 293 1.20 22.47 -61.01
C GLN A 293 0.62 23.85 -60.65
N THR A 294 -0.60 23.87 -60.05
CA THR A 294 -1.33 25.10 -59.78
C THR A 294 -1.04 25.71 -58.41
N GLN A 295 -0.39 24.95 -57.53
CA GLN A 295 -0.12 25.35 -56.13
C GLN A 295 -1.40 25.61 -55.31
N GLN A 296 -2.58 25.23 -55.82
CA GLN A 296 -3.84 25.31 -55.08
C GLN A 296 -3.95 24.20 -54.07
N CYS A 297 -4.53 24.51 -52.91
CA CYS A 297 -4.83 23.50 -51.91
C CYS A 297 -5.99 22.62 -52.37
N MET A 298 -5.73 21.34 -52.57
CA MET A 298 -6.69 20.33 -53.07
C MET A 298 -7.22 19.43 -51.96
N GLY A 299 -6.65 19.47 -50.77
CA GLY A 299 -7.07 18.64 -49.66
C GLY A 299 -6.24 18.85 -48.40
N VAL A 300 -6.54 18.07 -47.41
CA VAL A 300 -5.82 18.02 -46.14
C VAL A 300 -5.69 16.57 -45.66
N GLU A 301 -4.61 16.28 -44.99
CA GLU A 301 -4.48 15.09 -44.14
C GLU A 301 -4.85 15.45 -42.71
N ILE A 302 -5.71 14.65 -42.06
CA ILE A 302 -6.13 14.83 -40.67
C ILE A 302 -5.15 14.10 -39.77
N LEU A 303 -4.60 14.83 -38.82
CA LEU A 303 -3.56 14.32 -37.92
C LEU A 303 -4.00 14.48 -36.47
N LEU A 304 -4.09 13.36 -35.74
CA LEU A 304 -4.46 13.35 -34.35
C LEU A 304 -3.33 13.85 -33.46
N ARG A 305 -3.63 14.71 -32.49
CA ARG A 305 -2.69 15.20 -31.46
C ARG A 305 -3.31 15.00 -30.09
N TRP A 306 -2.49 14.65 -29.11
CA TRP A 306 -2.93 14.47 -27.74
C TRP A 306 -2.31 15.54 -26.83
N ASN A 307 -3.17 16.39 -26.27
CA ASN A 307 -2.80 17.39 -25.30
C ASN A 307 -3.18 16.92 -23.90
N ASN A 308 -2.26 16.20 -23.26
CA ASN A 308 -2.51 15.64 -21.94
C ASN A 308 -2.30 16.71 -20.85
N PRO A 309 -3.27 16.96 -19.95
CA PRO A 309 -3.17 18.00 -18.92
C PRO A 309 -1.97 17.88 -17.97
N ARG A 310 -1.44 16.66 -17.79
CA ARG A 310 -0.32 16.39 -16.87
C ARG A 310 1.04 16.38 -17.56
N GLN A 311 1.08 15.96 -18.83
CA GLN A 311 2.31 15.67 -19.57
C GLN A 311 2.53 16.62 -20.75
N GLY A 312 1.55 17.47 -21.05
CA GLY A 312 1.55 18.30 -22.23
C GLY A 312 1.31 17.50 -23.51
N TRP A 313 1.88 17.94 -24.62
CA TRP A 313 1.74 17.30 -25.92
C TRP A 313 2.43 15.93 -25.96
N ILE A 314 1.67 14.88 -26.23
CA ILE A 314 2.17 13.50 -26.43
C ILE A 314 2.19 13.20 -27.92
N SER A 315 3.36 12.75 -28.42
CA SER A 315 3.54 12.43 -29.84
C SER A 315 2.68 11.24 -30.27
N PRO A 316 2.09 11.27 -31.50
CA PRO A 316 1.45 10.10 -32.12
C PRO A 316 2.34 8.85 -32.13
N GLU A 317 3.64 8.99 -32.36
CA GLU A 317 4.62 7.88 -32.28
C GLU A 317 4.65 7.17 -30.94
N VAL A 318 4.13 7.81 -29.86
CA VAL A 318 4.07 7.23 -28.52
C VAL A 318 2.74 6.53 -28.26
N PHE A 319 1.61 7.20 -28.56
CA PHE A 319 0.31 6.68 -28.16
C PHE A 319 -0.35 5.78 -29.22
N ILE A 320 -0.07 5.95 -30.52
CA ILE A 320 -0.66 5.12 -31.57
C ILE A 320 -0.26 3.64 -31.42
N PRO A 321 1.04 3.27 -31.29
CA PRO A 321 1.43 1.87 -31.12
C PRO A 321 0.80 1.23 -29.86
N ILE A 322 0.65 2.00 -28.77
CA ILE A 322 0.02 1.50 -27.55
C ILE A 322 -1.50 1.32 -27.77
N ALA A 323 -2.13 2.23 -28.51
CA ALA A 323 -3.53 2.11 -28.86
C ALA A 323 -3.79 0.87 -29.76
N GLU A 324 -2.87 0.52 -30.66
CA GLU A 324 -2.94 -0.68 -31.49
C GLU A 324 -2.79 -1.94 -30.65
N GLU A 325 -1.75 -2.02 -29.79
CA GLU A 325 -1.49 -3.17 -28.90
C GLU A 325 -2.68 -3.46 -27.98
N HIS A 326 -3.39 -2.41 -27.55
CA HIS A 326 -4.50 -2.54 -26.60
C HIS A 326 -5.90 -2.42 -27.24
N ASN A 327 -6.01 -2.53 -28.57
CA ASN A 327 -7.26 -2.43 -29.34
C ASN A 327 -8.03 -1.11 -29.13
N LEU A 328 -7.30 -0.01 -28.86
CA LEU A 328 -7.86 1.34 -28.69
C LEU A 328 -7.80 2.17 -29.98
N ILE A 329 -7.13 1.68 -31.01
CA ILE A 329 -6.98 2.41 -32.27
C ILE A 329 -8.32 2.60 -32.99
N VAL A 330 -9.22 1.62 -32.95
CA VAL A 330 -10.56 1.73 -33.56
C VAL A 330 -11.40 2.81 -32.87
N PRO A 331 -11.55 2.87 -31.52
CA PRO A 331 -12.15 4.00 -30.83
C PRO A 331 -11.53 5.37 -31.17
N LEU A 332 -10.21 5.46 -31.28
CA LEU A 332 -9.50 6.68 -31.65
C LEU A 332 -9.85 7.09 -33.08
N THR A 333 -9.79 6.20 -34.06
CA THR A 333 -10.15 6.46 -35.45
C THR A 333 -11.62 6.89 -35.57
N ARG A 334 -12.52 6.25 -34.83
CA ARG A 334 -13.93 6.66 -34.77
C ARG A 334 -14.10 8.09 -34.26
N HIS A 335 -13.34 8.46 -33.21
CA HIS A 335 -13.31 9.83 -32.72
C HIS A 335 -12.82 10.80 -33.81
N VAL A 336 -11.75 10.46 -34.54
CA VAL A 336 -11.24 11.28 -35.65
C VAL A 336 -12.30 11.46 -36.73
N ILE A 337 -12.97 10.40 -37.17
CA ILE A 337 -14.03 10.48 -38.20
C ILE A 337 -15.17 11.37 -37.72
N ALA A 338 -15.66 11.16 -36.49
CA ALA A 338 -16.78 11.90 -35.92
C ALA A 338 -16.46 13.39 -35.74
N GLU A 339 -15.27 13.70 -35.24
CA GLU A 339 -14.86 15.09 -35.01
C GLU A 339 -14.53 15.82 -36.31
N THR A 340 -13.92 15.14 -37.30
CA THR A 340 -13.64 15.70 -38.62
C THR A 340 -14.94 16.13 -39.32
N ILE A 341 -15.96 15.29 -39.29
CA ILE A 341 -17.23 15.61 -39.97
C ILE A 341 -18.00 16.72 -39.25
N GLN A 342 -17.90 16.84 -37.93
CA GLN A 342 -18.50 17.92 -37.16
C GLN A 342 -17.85 19.27 -37.54
N GLN A 343 -16.55 19.27 -37.77
CA GLN A 343 -15.77 20.47 -38.12
C GLN A 343 -15.61 20.67 -39.64
N ARG A 344 -16.31 19.89 -40.50
CA ARG A 344 -16.15 19.96 -41.98
C ARG A 344 -16.36 21.35 -42.59
N HIS A 345 -17.07 22.23 -41.90
CA HIS A 345 -17.35 23.59 -42.33
C HIS A 345 -16.08 24.46 -42.47
N VAL A 346 -14.95 24.05 -41.88
CA VAL A 346 -13.66 24.75 -42.01
C VAL A 346 -13.00 24.47 -43.37
N PHE A 347 -13.48 23.43 -44.10
CA PHE A 347 -12.91 23.04 -45.40
C PHE A 347 -13.75 23.56 -46.58
N PRO A 348 -13.14 23.74 -47.77
CA PRO A 348 -13.88 24.10 -48.95
C PRO A 348 -15.02 23.15 -49.27
N MET A 349 -16.17 23.70 -49.65
CA MET A 349 -17.36 22.92 -50.02
C MET A 349 -17.25 22.48 -51.49
N SER A 350 -16.35 21.55 -51.77
CA SER A 350 -16.08 21.04 -53.12
C SER A 350 -15.89 19.51 -53.08
N GLY A 351 -16.49 18.83 -54.03
CA GLY A 351 -16.31 17.38 -54.20
C GLY A 351 -14.89 16.98 -54.67
N GLN A 352 -14.10 17.97 -55.09
CA GLN A 352 -12.70 17.76 -55.45
C GLN A 352 -11.75 17.98 -54.27
N PHE A 353 -12.26 18.47 -53.11
CA PHE A 353 -11.43 18.69 -51.94
C PHE A 353 -11.28 17.40 -51.15
N HIS A 354 -10.07 16.93 -50.99
CA HIS A 354 -9.72 15.68 -50.32
C HIS A 354 -9.59 15.84 -48.81
N ILE A 355 -10.16 14.93 -48.03
CA ILE A 355 -9.93 14.81 -46.60
C ILE A 355 -9.36 13.43 -46.34
N GLY A 356 -8.05 13.36 -46.05
CA GLY A 356 -7.31 12.15 -45.73
C GLY A 356 -7.44 11.80 -44.25
N ILE A 357 -7.77 10.55 -43.95
CA ILE A 357 -7.87 10.03 -42.56
C ILE A 357 -7.07 8.72 -42.46
N ASN A 358 -6.10 8.66 -41.57
CA ASN A 358 -5.32 7.49 -41.25
C ASN A 358 -6.15 6.43 -40.54
N VAL A 359 -6.13 5.19 -41.03
CA VAL A 359 -6.92 4.06 -40.53
C VAL A 359 -6.04 2.83 -40.42
N ALA A 360 -6.00 2.18 -39.25
CA ALA A 360 -5.27 0.94 -39.03
C ALA A 360 -5.98 -0.26 -39.70
N ALA A 361 -5.23 -1.29 -40.10
CA ALA A 361 -5.76 -2.53 -40.70
C ALA A 361 -6.82 -3.22 -39.84
N SER A 362 -6.68 -3.14 -38.51
CA SER A 362 -7.64 -3.71 -37.55
C SER A 362 -9.05 -3.16 -37.71
N HIS A 363 -9.22 -1.93 -38.21
CA HIS A 363 -10.53 -1.30 -38.41
C HIS A 363 -11.27 -1.88 -39.63
N PHE A 364 -10.56 -2.49 -40.58
CA PHE A 364 -11.17 -3.17 -41.73
C PHE A 364 -11.83 -4.51 -41.36
N ARG A 365 -11.51 -5.06 -40.20
CA ARG A 365 -12.05 -6.35 -39.76
C ARG A 365 -13.55 -6.25 -39.48
N ASN A 366 -14.27 -7.29 -39.85
CA ASN A 366 -15.71 -7.46 -39.56
C ASN A 366 -16.61 -6.31 -40.07
N GLY A 367 -16.14 -5.51 -41.05
CA GLY A 367 -16.87 -4.38 -41.60
C GLY A 367 -17.07 -3.22 -40.62
N THR A 368 -16.23 -3.14 -39.58
CA THR A 368 -16.35 -2.08 -38.53
C THR A 368 -16.18 -0.69 -39.15
N LEU A 369 -15.20 -0.52 -40.04
CA LEU A 369 -14.97 0.76 -40.73
C LEU A 369 -16.21 1.22 -41.53
N LEU A 370 -16.86 0.32 -42.27
CA LEU A 370 -18.07 0.65 -43.03
C LEU A 370 -19.23 1.07 -42.13
N LYS A 371 -19.39 0.40 -40.96
CA LYS A 371 -20.40 0.78 -39.98
C LYS A 371 -20.15 2.18 -39.43
N ASP A 372 -18.91 2.46 -39.05
CA ASP A 372 -18.51 3.76 -38.49
C ASP A 372 -18.63 4.88 -39.54
N LEU A 373 -18.22 4.64 -40.80
CA LEU A 373 -18.42 5.59 -41.90
C LEU A 373 -19.89 5.86 -42.20
N ASN A 374 -20.75 4.84 -42.23
CA ASN A 374 -22.18 5.03 -42.41
C ASN A 374 -22.81 5.82 -41.27
N GLN A 375 -22.40 5.52 -40.02
CA GLN A 375 -22.93 6.17 -38.83
C GLN A 375 -22.49 7.64 -38.70
N TYR A 376 -21.24 7.93 -38.91
CA TYR A 376 -20.66 9.24 -38.62
C TYR A 376 -20.46 10.09 -39.88
N TRP A 377 -19.88 9.55 -40.95
CA TRP A 377 -19.53 10.31 -42.15
C TRP A 377 -20.73 10.47 -43.08
N PHE A 378 -21.26 9.40 -43.65
CA PHE A 378 -22.30 9.47 -44.67
C PHE A 378 -23.65 9.97 -44.15
N SER A 379 -23.95 9.77 -42.86
CA SER A 379 -25.15 10.36 -42.24
C SER A 379 -25.23 11.85 -42.31
N GLN A 380 -24.12 12.53 -42.50
CA GLN A 380 -24.03 14.01 -42.60
C GLN A 380 -23.93 14.54 -44.03
N HIS A 381 -24.01 13.66 -45.03
CA HIS A 381 -23.95 13.98 -46.47
C HIS A 381 -22.83 14.95 -46.86
N PRO A 382 -21.53 14.65 -46.56
CA PRO A 382 -20.42 15.53 -46.90
C PRO A 382 -20.26 15.64 -48.43
N ILE A 383 -19.85 16.80 -48.90
CA ILE A 383 -19.53 17.03 -50.31
C ILE A 383 -18.07 16.65 -50.58
N GLN A 384 -17.20 16.84 -49.61
CA GLN A 384 -15.75 16.59 -49.71
C GLN A 384 -15.45 15.11 -49.97
N GLN A 385 -14.39 14.86 -50.72
CA GLN A 385 -13.91 13.53 -51.04
C GLN A 385 -13.18 12.92 -49.82
N LEU A 386 -13.70 11.84 -49.26
CA LEU A 386 -12.99 11.07 -48.21
C LEU A 386 -11.89 10.21 -48.85
N VAL A 387 -10.69 10.28 -48.24
CA VAL A 387 -9.56 9.41 -48.57
C VAL A 387 -9.19 8.64 -47.28
N ILE A 388 -9.24 7.32 -47.34
CA ILE A 388 -8.77 6.44 -46.23
C ILE A 388 -7.32 6.11 -46.51
N GLU A 389 -6.45 6.40 -45.57
CA GLU A 389 -5.02 6.19 -45.66
C GLU A 389 -4.59 4.98 -44.83
N LEU A 390 -3.89 4.04 -45.47
CA LEU A 390 -3.32 2.84 -44.86
C LEU A 390 -1.83 2.83 -45.07
N THR A 391 -1.04 2.51 -44.04
CA THR A 391 0.39 2.30 -44.24
C THR A 391 0.64 1.07 -45.12
N GLU A 392 1.77 1.06 -45.85
CA GLU A 392 2.19 -0.08 -46.67
C GLU A 392 2.17 -1.39 -45.85
N ARG A 393 2.65 -1.35 -44.63
CA ARG A 393 2.69 -2.49 -43.70
C ARG A 393 1.29 -3.00 -43.34
N ASP A 394 0.36 -2.10 -43.01
CA ASP A 394 -1.00 -2.45 -42.66
C ASP A 394 -1.77 -3.05 -43.82
N ALA A 395 -1.55 -2.53 -45.03
CA ALA A 395 -2.17 -3.04 -46.22
C ALA A 395 -1.76 -4.49 -46.57
N LEU A 396 -0.56 -4.93 -46.14
CA LEU A 396 -0.07 -6.28 -46.31
C LEU A 396 -0.63 -7.29 -45.31
N LEU A 397 -0.99 -6.85 -44.10
CA LEU A 397 -1.20 -7.77 -42.99
C LEU A 397 -2.61 -8.34 -42.91
N ASP A 398 -3.70 -7.59 -43.19
CA ASP A 398 -5.04 -8.09 -42.84
C ASP A 398 -6.21 -7.25 -43.38
N VAL A 399 -6.11 -6.72 -44.58
CA VAL A 399 -7.17 -5.93 -45.20
C VAL A 399 -8.23 -6.84 -45.83
N ASP A 400 -9.49 -6.68 -45.40
CA ASP A 400 -10.61 -7.35 -46.07
C ASP A 400 -10.94 -6.63 -47.39
N TYR A 401 -10.58 -7.26 -48.51
CA TYR A 401 -10.83 -6.73 -49.86
C TYR A 401 -12.32 -6.50 -50.17
N ARG A 402 -13.23 -7.11 -49.41
CA ARG A 402 -14.68 -6.86 -49.56
C ARG A 402 -14.99 -5.46 -49.05
N VAL A 403 -14.36 -5.06 -47.95
CA VAL A 403 -14.50 -3.69 -47.37
C VAL A 403 -13.94 -2.67 -48.35
N VAL A 404 -12.77 -2.92 -48.95
CA VAL A 404 -12.18 -2.03 -49.98
C VAL A 404 -13.11 -1.84 -51.18
N ARG A 405 -13.69 -2.90 -51.69
CA ARG A 405 -14.66 -2.79 -52.80
C ARG A 405 -15.90 -1.99 -52.43
N GLU A 406 -16.35 -2.11 -51.21
CA GLU A 406 -17.52 -1.38 -50.76
C GLU A 406 -17.19 0.11 -50.52
N LEU A 407 -15.98 0.44 -50.00
CA LEU A 407 -15.47 1.81 -49.94
C LEU A 407 -15.47 2.48 -51.31
N ASN A 408 -14.95 1.78 -52.34
CA ASN A 408 -14.95 2.28 -53.72
C ASN A 408 -16.38 2.53 -54.28
N ARG A 409 -17.36 1.66 -53.93
CA ARG A 409 -18.76 1.86 -54.31
C ARG A 409 -19.39 3.07 -53.65
N LEU A 410 -18.96 3.35 -52.41
CA LEU A 410 -19.40 4.54 -51.66
C LEU A 410 -18.66 5.80 -52.08
N GLY A 411 -17.76 5.69 -53.07
CA GLY A 411 -16.97 6.82 -53.56
C GLY A 411 -15.83 7.24 -52.62
N VAL A 412 -15.43 6.40 -51.69
CA VAL A 412 -14.27 6.66 -50.81
C VAL A 412 -12.99 6.23 -51.56
N LYS A 413 -12.01 7.11 -51.63
CA LYS A 413 -10.68 6.78 -52.17
C LYS A 413 -9.82 6.07 -51.15
N LEU A 414 -8.97 5.13 -51.59
CA LEU A 414 -7.96 4.45 -50.79
C LEU A 414 -6.58 4.96 -51.12
N ALA A 415 -5.84 5.41 -50.12
CA ALA A 415 -4.43 5.79 -50.23
C ALA A 415 -3.53 4.78 -49.50
N ILE A 416 -2.37 4.48 -50.12
CA ILE A 416 -1.28 3.76 -49.45
C ILE A 416 -0.25 4.77 -48.99
N ASP A 417 -0.02 4.79 -47.69
CA ASP A 417 0.92 5.68 -47.03
C ASP A 417 2.28 5.01 -46.77
N ASP A 418 3.32 5.82 -46.56
CA ASP A 418 4.72 5.38 -46.30
C ASP A 418 5.27 4.42 -47.42
N PHE A 419 4.82 4.53 -48.66
CA PHE A 419 5.17 3.59 -49.71
C PHE A 419 6.65 3.61 -50.04
N GLY A 420 7.24 2.38 -50.14
CA GLY A 420 8.65 2.13 -50.42
C GLY A 420 9.51 1.83 -49.19
N THR A 421 8.97 1.97 -47.99
CA THR A 421 9.68 1.67 -46.73
C THR A 421 9.59 0.19 -46.32
N GLY A 422 8.69 -0.57 -46.95
CA GLY A 422 8.42 -1.99 -46.67
C GLY A 422 8.93 -2.94 -47.75
N ASN A 423 8.67 -4.25 -47.55
CA ASN A 423 9.03 -5.34 -48.48
C ASN A 423 7.85 -5.70 -49.38
N SER A 424 7.18 -4.74 -50.00
CA SER A 424 5.98 -5.00 -50.77
C SER A 424 6.25 -5.63 -52.13
N SER A 425 5.51 -6.68 -52.46
CA SER A 425 5.48 -7.22 -53.83
C SER A 425 4.44 -6.43 -54.65
N LEU A 426 4.74 -6.13 -55.90
CA LEU A 426 3.83 -5.45 -56.83
C LEU A 426 2.47 -6.15 -56.97
N SER A 427 2.41 -7.47 -56.70
CA SER A 427 1.19 -8.28 -56.86
C SER A 427 0.06 -7.89 -55.88
N TRP A 428 0.37 -7.37 -54.72
CA TRP A 428 -0.69 -6.91 -53.79
C TRP A 428 -1.24 -5.56 -54.20
N LEU A 429 -0.42 -4.67 -54.73
CA LEU A 429 -0.83 -3.36 -55.25
C LEU A 429 -1.86 -3.53 -56.39
N GLU A 430 -1.65 -4.50 -57.30
CA GLU A 430 -2.63 -4.84 -58.33
C GLU A 430 -3.94 -5.38 -57.77
N LYS A 431 -3.91 -6.12 -56.66
CA LYS A 431 -5.11 -6.66 -56.01
C LYS A 431 -5.88 -5.57 -55.22
N LEU A 432 -5.13 -4.71 -54.53
CA LEU A 432 -5.74 -3.67 -53.68
C LEU A 432 -6.30 -2.52 -54.52
N ARG A 433 -5.65 -2.18 -55.63
CA ARG A 433 -5.99 -1.09 -56.54
C ARG A 433 -6.25 0.23 -55.81
N PRO A 434 -5.25 0.78 -55.10
CA PRO A 434 -5.41 2.05 -54.43
C PRO A 434 -5.57 3.17 -55.44
N ASP A 435 -6.31 4.21 -55.02
CA ASP A 435 -6.51 5.42 -55.81
C ASP A 435 -5.32 6.38 -55.72
N VAL A 436 -4.65 6.36 -54.55
CA VAL A 436 -3.55 7.29 -54.20
C VAL A 436 -2.37 6.50 -53.65
N LEU A 437 -1.16 6.95 -54.02
CA LEU A 437 0.10 6.42 -53.46
C LEU A 437 0.90 7.60 -52.90
N LYS A 438 1.19 7.56 -51.57
CA LYS A 438 1.96 8.59 -50.87
C LYS A 438 3.43 8.15 -50.83
N ILE A 439 4.32 8.98 -51.34
CA ILE A 439 5.77 8.78 -51.35
C ILE A 439 6.30 9.29 -50.00
N ASP A 440 6.88 8.40 -49.18
CA ASP A 440 7.39 8.73 -47.86
C ASP A 440 8.48 9.83 -47.90
N LYS A 441 8.55 10.60 -46.86
CA LYS A 441 9.53 11.72 -46.73
C LYS A 441 10.99 11.27 -46.84
N SER A 442 11.33 10.04 -46.50
CA SER A 442 12.71 9.50 -46.63
C SER A 442 13.18 9.48 -48.07
N PHE A 443 12.27 9.26 -49.03
CA PHE A 443 12.53 9.32 -50.46
C PHE A 443 12.54 10.77 -50.97
N THR A 444 11.58 11.59 -50.53
CA THR A 444 11.53 13.00 -50.90
C THR A 444 12.77 13.77 -50.42
N SER A 445 13.25 13.49 -49.20
CA SER A 445 14.44 14.14 -48.64
C SER A 445 15.74 13.79 -49.37
N ALA A 446 15.78 12.63 -50.05
CA ALA A 446 16.94 12.18 -50.80
C ALA A 446 17.06 12.84 -52.22
N ILE A 447 16.04 13.54 -52.68
CA ILE A 447 16.05 14.20 -54.00
C ILE A 447 17.18 15.25 -54.06
N GLY A 448 18.03 15.10 -55.11
CA GLY A 448 19.18 15.99 -55.33
C GLY A 448 20.42 15.56 -54.53
N THR A 449 20.42 14.42 -53.91
CA THR A 449 21.58 13.82 -53.26
C THR A 449 22.04 12.55 -54.01
N ASP A 450 23.26 12.09 -53.74
CA ASP A 450 23.79 10.82 -54.32
C ASP A 450 23.26 9.56 -53.57
N ALA A 451 22.27 9.70 -52.71
CA ALA A 451 21.69 8.61 -51.94
C ALA A 451 20.88 7.66 -52.84
N VAL A 452 20.91 6.35 -52.55
CA VAL A 452 20.14 5.31 -53.25
C VAL A 452 18.64 5.66 -53.28
N ASN A 453 18.12 6.26 -52.23
CA ASN A 453 16.71 6.68 -52.10
C ASN A 453 16.29 7.69 -53.22
N SER A 454 17.20 8.49 -53.78
CA SER A 454 16.88 9.38 -54.90
C SER A 454 16.47 8.59 -56.16
N THR A 455 17.18 7.51 -56.47
CA THR A 455 16.83 6.59 -57.56
C THR A 455 15.52 5.85 -57.31
N VAL A 456 15.29 5.43 -56.06
CA VAL A 456 14.04 4.75 -55.66
C VAL A 456 12.84 5.70 -55.80
N THR A 457 12.98 7.00 -55.51
CA THR A 457 11.93 7.99 -55.74
C THR A 457 11.46 8.03 -57.19
N ASP A 458 12.38 8.03 -58.14
CA ASP A 458 12.05 8.04 -59.56
C ASP A 458 11.36 6.75 -60.02
N ILE A 459 11.76 5.61 -59.44
CA ILE A 459 11.12 4.29 -59.69
C ILE A 459 9.68 4.30 -59.15
N ILE A 460 9.43 4.82 -57.94
CA ILE A 460 8.10 4.90 -57.37
C ILE A 460 7.21 5.79 -58.24
N ILE A 461 7.72 6.92 -58.69
CA ILE A 461 6.98 7.83 -59.55
C ILE A 461 6.64 7.15 -60.91
N ALA A 462 7.58 6.43 -61.51
CA ALA A 462 7.36 5.72 -62.75
C ALA A 462 6.31 4.60 -62.58
N LEU A 463 6.34 3.88 -61.45
CA LEU A 463 5.38 2.85 -61.10
C LEU A 463 3.96 3.41 -60.98
N GLY A 464 3.77 4.52 -60.19
CA GLY A 464 2.47 5.13 -59.99
C GLY A 464 1.87 5.60 -61.33
N LYS A 465 2.67 6.20 -62.21
CA LYS A 465 2.26 6.58 -63.56
C LYS A 465 1.83 5.38 -64.40
N LYS A 466 2.61 4.29 -64.38
CA LYS A 466 2.30 3.09 -65.17
C LYS A 466 1.01 2.42 -64.70
N LEU A 467 0.72 2.49 -63.43
CA LEU A 467 -0.51 1.95 -62.84
C LEU A 467 -1.69 2.93 -62.83
N ASN A 468 -1.48 4.16 -63.32
CA ASN A 468 -2.47 5.28 -63.33
C ASN A 468 -3.04 5.59 -61.94
N ILE A 469 -2.14 5.63 -60.94
CA ILE A 469 -2.46 5.95 -59.53
C ILE A 469 -2.08 7.42 -59.26
N GLU A 470 -2.89 8.16 -58.52
CA GLU A 470 -2.59 9.50 -58.11
C GLU A 470 -1.40 9.53 -57.12
N LEU A 471 -0.40 10.35 -57.37
CA LEU A 471 0.82 10.41 -56.57
C LEU A 471 0.80 11.62 -55.66
N VAL A 472 1.08 11.41 -54.37
CA VAL A 472 1.32 12.43 -53.36
C VAL A 472 2.75 12.28 -52.85
N ALA A 473 3.52 13.36 -52.77
CA ALA A 473 4.84 13.35 -52.15
C ALA A 473 4.81 14.06 -50.82
N GLU A 474 5.28 13.37 -49.78
CA GLU A 474 5.37 13.88 -48.42
C GLU A 474 6.75 14.46 -48.09
N GLY A 475 6.81 15.29 -47.02
CA GLY A 475 8.06 15.83 -46.50
C GLY A 475 8.76 16.75 -47.47
N VAL A 476 8.02 17.46 -48.34
CA VAL A 476 8.59 18.48 -49.24
C VAL A 476 9.01 19.69 -48.43
N GLU A 477 10.31 19.96 -48.33
CA GLU A 477 10.87 21.05 -47.51
C GLU A 477 11.55 22.12 -48.35
N THR A 478 11.95 21.82 -49.58
CA THR A 478 12.66 22.77 -50.46
C THR A 478 12.00 22.95 -51.83
N GLN A 479 12.21 24.13 -52.43
CA GLN A 479 11.75 24.42 -53.79
C GLN A 479 12.37 23.49 -54.82
N ALA A 480 13.60 23.02 -54.61
CA ALA A 480 14.27 22.08 -55.52
C ALA A 480 13.55 20.74 -55.54
N GLN A 481 13.17 20.21 -54.36
CA GLN A 481 12.37 18.99 -54.27
C GLN A 481 11.01 19.15 -54.96
N ALA A 482 10.30 20.25 -54.66
CA ALA A 482 9.01 20.54 -55.27
C ALA A 482 9.09 20.63 -56.83
N GLN A 483 10.13 21.27 -57.38
CA GLN A 483 10.35 21.37 -58.81
C GLN A 483 10.68 20.00 -59.43
N HIS A 484 11.51 19.17 -58.79
CA HIS A 484 11.83 17.81 -59.25
C HIS A 484 10.55 16.98 -59.33
N LEU A 485 9.79 16.88 -58.23
CA LEU A 485 8.54 16.13 -58.15
C LEU A 485 7.51 16.56 -59.19
N ARG A 486 7.37 17.89 -59.39
CA ARG A 486 6.48 18.46 -60.39
C ARG A 486 6.89 18.10 -61.81
N ARG A 487 8.18 18.16 -62.15
CA ARG A 487 8.70 17.80 -63.46
C ARG A 487 8.51 16.30 -63.76
N HIS A 488 8.60 15.47 -62.71
CA HIS A 488 8.39 14.04 -62.81
C HIS A 488 6.91 13.64 -62.69
N GLY A 489 5.99 14.63 -62.65
CA GLY A 489 4.54 14.43 -62.74
C GLY A 489 3.90 13.84 -61.51
N VAL A 490 4.40 14.16 -60.31
CA VAL A 490 3.69 13.97 -59.07
C VAL A 490 2.51 14.95 -59.02
N HIS A 491 1.35 14.51 -58.51
CA HIS A 491 0.10 15.24 -58.59
C HIS A 491 -0.07 16.20 -57.40
N LEU A 492 0.17 15.74 -56.18
CA LEU A 492 0.01 16.52 -54.97
C LEU A 492 1.32 16.53 -54.17
N LEU A 493 1.56 17.65 -53.49
CA LEU A 493 2.74 17.88 -52.65
C LEU A 493 2.31 18.24 -51.23
N GLN A 494 2.96 17.67 -50.23
CA GLN A 494 2.76 17.92 -48.80
C GLN A 494 4.11 18.11 -48.12
N GLY A 495 4.24 19.10 -47.25
CA GLY A 495 5.46 19.31 -46.49
C GLY A 495 5.62 20.71 -45.91
N PHE A 496 6.71 20.88 -45.16
CA PHE A 496 6.98 22.14 -44.44
C PHE A 496 7.31 23.31 -45.35
N LEU A 497 7.61 23.03 -46.61
CA LEU A 497 7.70 24.12 -47.61
C LEU A 497 6.42 24.94 -47.72
N TYR A 498 5.26 24.31 -47.52
CA TYR A 498 3.94 24.91 -47.66
C TYR A 498 3.29 25.23 -46.32
N ALA A 499 3.21 24.22 -45.43
CA ALA A 499 2.67 24.40 -44.11
C ALA A 499 3.11 23.24 -43.18
N LYS A 500 3.35 23.58 -41.91
CA LYS A 500 3.38 22.59 -40.85
C LYS A 500 1.97 22.16 -40.48
N PRO A 501 1.75 20.97 -39.90
CA PRO A 501 0.46 20.59 -39.31
C PRO A 501 -0.04 21.68 -38.40
N MET A 502 -1.30 22.12 -38.60
CA MET A 502 -1.95 23.18 -37.83
C MET A 502 -3.29 22.71 -37.27
N PRO A 503 -3.77 23.28 -36.14
CA PRO A 503 -5.13 23.03 -35.65
C PRO A 503 -6.16 23.31 -36.73
N LEU A 504 -7.24 22.50 -36.83
CA LEU A 504 -8.29 22.68 -37.83
C LEU A 504 -8.85 24.11 -37.88
N ARG A 505 -8.99 24.77 -36.73
CA ARG A 505 -9.48 26.16 -36.62
C ARG A 505 -8.60 27.20 -37.32
N ASP A 506 -7.34 26.91 -37.55
CA ASP A 506 -6.39 27.82 -38.18
C ASP A 506 -6.34 27.65 -39.71
N PHE A 507 -6.84 26.51 -40.22
CA PHE A 507 -6.82 26.19 -41.65
C PHE A 507 -7.52 27.22 -42.54
N PRO A 508 -8.74 27.77 -42.22
CA PRO A 508 -9.38 28.78 -43.05
C PRO A 508 -8.55 30.07 -43.22
N LYS A 509 -7.84 30.47 -42.17
CA LYS A 509 -6.94 31.66 -42.21
C LYS A 509 -5.73 31.38 -43.09
N TRP A 510 -5.13 30.18 -42.95
CA TRP A 510 -4.03 29.78 -43.83
C TRP A 510 -4.48 29.69 -45.27
N LEU A 511 -5.62 29.09 -45.57
CA LEU A 511 -6.16 28.95 -46.92
C LEU A 511 -6.44 30.31 -47.56
N ALA A 512 -6.90 31.31 -46.82
CA ALA A 512 -7.13 32.67 -47.31
C ALA A 512 -5.83 33.46 -47.54
N GLY A 513 -4.65 32.88 -47.38
CA GLY A 513 -3.36 33.55 -47.53
C GLY A 513 -2.94 34.38 -46.33
N SER A 514 -3.69 34.30 -45.21
CA SER A 514 -3.31 34.95 -43.95
C SER A 514 -2.30 34.04 -43.23
N THR A 515 -1.08 34.52 -43.06
CA THR A 515 -0.12 33.87 -42.17
C THR A 515 -0.74 33.86 -40.78
N PRO A 516 -0.92 32.69 -40.12
CA PRO A 516 -1.42 32.70 -38.76
C PRO A 516 -0.46 33.54 -37.89
N PRO A 517 -0.97 34.41 -37.01
CA PRO A 517 -0.11 35.19 -36.14
C PRO A 517 0.77 34.20 -35.37
N PRO A 518 2.07 34.51 -35.15
CA PRO A 518 2.93 33.67 -34.37
C PRO A 518 2.20 33.44 -33.03
N THR A 519 1.86 32.19 -32.74
CA THR A 519 1.28 31.84 -31.46
C THR A 519 2.20 32.40 -30.39
N ARG A 520 1.77 33.45 -29.67
CA ARG A 520 2.45 33.92 -28.48
C ARG A 520 2.40 32.74 -27.49
N HIS A 521 3.38 31.89 -27.60
CA HIS A 521 3.71 31.02 -26.51
C HIS A 521 4.08 31.92 -25.33
N ASN A 522 3.17 32.05 -24.36
CA ASN A 522 3.57 32.44 -23.02
C ASN A 522 4.70 31.47 -22.65
N GLY A 523 5.94 32.02 -22.69
CA GLY A 523 7.16 31.24 -22.64
C GLY A 523 7.22 30.34 -21.39
N ARG A 524 6.95 29.06 -21.59
CA ARG A 524 7.48 28.01 -20.74
C ARG A 524 7.48 26.61 -21.37
N HIS A 525 6.90 26.41 -22.55
CA HIS A 525 7.06 25.12 -23.22
C HIS A 525 7.32 25.38 -24.71
N SER A 526 8.61 25.49 -25.08
CA SER A 526 9.01 25.24 -26.45
C SER A 526 8.48 23.84 -26.79
N MET A 527 7.57 23.73 -27.78
CA MET A 527 7.29 22.43 -28.37
C MET A 527 8.64 21.82 -28.77
N PRO A 528 8.98 20.62 -28.27
CA PRO A 528 10.09 19.90 -28.87
C PRO A 528 9.73 19.75 -30.35
N VAL A 529 10.68 20.01 -31.23
CA VAL A 529 10.57 19.69 -32.67
C VAL A 529 10.28 18.19 -32.70
N MET A 530 8.98 17.85 -32.86
CA MET A 530 8.60 16.45 -32.98
C MET A 530 9.06 15.96 -34.34
N PRO A 531 9.82 14.88 -34.45
CA PRO A 531 9.94 14.21 -35.72
C PRO A 531 8.53 13.75 -36.11
N PHE A 532 8.01 14.28 -37.20
CA PHE A 532 6.72 13.88 -37.74
C PHE A 532 6.93 12.69 -38.66
N ARG A 533 6.23 11.64 -38.38
CA ARG A 533 5.78 10.67 -39.38
C ARG A 533 4.36 10.99 -39.76
#